data_220904ce6b416b5d68adc0c396d34c29
#
_entry.id   220904ce6b416b5d68adc0c396d34c29
#
_cell.length_a   1.000
_cell.length_b   1.000
_cell.length_c   1.000
_cell.angle_alpha   90.00
_cell.angle_beta   90.00
_cell.angle_gamma   90.00
#
_symmetry.space_group_name_H-M   'P 1'
#
loop_
_entity.id
_entity.type
_entity.pdbx_description
1 polymer ?
#
loop_
_entity_poly.entity_id
_entity_poly.type
_entity_poly.pdbx_seq_one_letter_code
_entity_poly.pdbx_strand_id
1 'polypeptide(L)'
;MPENVVEVVILPIENLNKALATLAKYSHKTLKPAFSEYKVYIPLRESPGRNVVDFIKQELNAEITWMLPDIFPKRKQIISLKKLEKSVGVPIPKSATLVGDILLVNKLPEAAQGREYEIGKVLLKNFGVRAVFLKVEKFNGIQRVASWHKLAGWGDTFTVHRENGCWFSLDISKVFFNPRLSNERLVIAERVERDEFVVDMFAGVGPFAILIKKLSGAQVCAIDINKHAVEFMKLNSKLNKVSISILEGDARLKIAEVGYEASRIIMNYPERSIEFIDSAISVLRSYGFIHVYVFSRVDELESLVHRIEDIVQSHDRKIINLSSRVIEEVSPRRYIYCIDLQVL
;
A
#
# COMPACT_ATOMS: atom_id res chain seq x y z
N MET A 1 -11.13 34.41 -17.98
CA MET A 1 -10.98 33.22 -17.12
C MET A 1 -11.15 33.69 -15.69
N PRO A 2 -11.83 32.96 -14.79
CA PRO A 2 -11.88 33.34 -13.38
C PRO A 2 -10.46 33.44 -12.84
N GLU A 3 -10.14 34.51 -12.14
CA GLU A 3 -8.84 34.68 -11.47
C GLU A 3 -8.71 33.63 -10.36
N ASN A 4 -7.55 32.97 -10.26
CA ASN A 4 -7.18 31.96 -9.24
C ASN A 4 -7.85 30.57 -9.34
N VAL A 5 -8.17 30.05 -10.51
CA VAL A 5 -8.59 28.66 -10.71
C VAL A 5 -7.69 27.96 -11.73
N VAL A 6 -7.63 26.64 -11.66
CA VAL A 6 -6.97 25.76 -12.65
C VAL A 6 -7.99 24.91 -13.35
N GLU A 7 -7.79 24.67 -14.64
CA GLU A 7 -8.57 23.69 -15.38
C GLU A 7 -8.18 22.27 -14.93
N VAL A 8 -9.17 21.42 -14.75
CA VAL A 8 -9.00 20.08 -14.20
C VAL A 8 -9.74 19.07 -15.06
N VAL A 9 -9.03 18.00 -15.42
CA VAL A 9 -9.64 16.81 -16.02
C VAL A 9 -9.94 15.81 -14.92
N ILE A 10 -11.20 15.40 -14.82
CA ILE A 10 -11.68 14.40 -13.86
C ILE A 10 -12.10 13.16 -14.63
N LEU A 11 -11.57 12.00 -14.25
CA LEU A 11 -11.90 10.75 -14.92
C LEU A 11 -11.80 9.55 -13.96
N PRO A 12 -12.43 8.40 -14.31
CA PRO A 12 -12.32 7.18 -13.53
C PRO A 12 -10.88 6.71 -13.38
N ILE A 13 -10.54 6.16 -12.21
CA ILE A 13 -9.17 5.75 -11.86
C ILE A 13 -8.60 4.68 -12.81
N GLU A 14 -9.44 3.83 -13.36
CA GLU A 14 -9.04 2.78 -14.32
C GLU A 14 -8.38 3.34 -15.58
N ASN A 15 -8.68 4.58 -15.93
CA ASN A 15 -8.11 5.29 -17.08
C ASN A 15 -6.85 6.10 -16.75
N LEU A 16 -6.33 6.04 -15.50
CA LEU A 16 -5.21 6.84 -15.01
C LEU A 16 -3.99 6.83 -15.94
N ASN A 17 -3.51 5.65 -16.32
CA ASN A 17 -2.30 5.55 -17.15
C ASN A 17 -2.46 6.18 -18.52
N LYS A 18 -3.61 5.94 -19.17
CA LYS A 18 -3.93 6.49 -20.49
C LYS A 18 -4.07 8.01 -20.40
N ALA A 19 -4.72 8.50 -19.35
CA ALA A 19 -4.88 9.94 -19.08
C ALA A 19 -3.54 10.63 -18.82
N LEU A 20 -2.68 10.07 -17.97
CA LEU A 20 -1.36 10.65 -17.69
C LEU A 20 -0.48 10.71 -18.94
N ALA A 21 -0.52 9.70 -19.81
CA ALA A 21 0.21 9.71 -21.07
C ALA A 21 -0.33 10.77 -22.03
N THR A 22 -1.65 10.84 -22.20
CA THR A 22 -2.33 11.79 -23.10
C THR A 22 -2.15 13.24 -22.64
N LEU A 23 -2.24 13.48 -21.33
CA LEU A 23 -2.20 14.83 -20.73
C LEU A 23 -0.81 15.28 -20.28
N ALA A 24 0.25 14.50 -20.53
CA ALA A 24 1.61 14.78 -20.05
C ALA A 24 2.08 16.21 -20.40
N LYS A 25 1.80 16.69 -21.61
CA LYS A 25 2.15 18.05 -22.08
C LYS A 25 1.40 19.15 -21.34
N TYR A 26 0.16 18.89 -20.96
CA TYR A 26 -0.77 19.85 -20.40
C TYR A 26 -0.80 19.87 -18.88
N SER A 27 -0.24 18.82 -18.24
CA SER A 27 -0.25 18.70 -16.78
C SER A 27 0.50 19.84 -16.08
N HIS A 28 -0.03 20.28 -14.95
CA HIS A 28 0.53 21.38 -14.19
C HIS A 28 1.91 20.99 -13.60
N LYS A 29 2.89 21.91 -13.66
CA LYS A 29 4.28 21.60 -13.24
C LYS A 29 4.46 21.46 -11.73
N THR A 30 3.71 22.20 -10.94
CA THR A 30 3.87 22.27 -9.46
C THR A 30 2.75 21.58 -8.69
N LEU A 31 1.56 21.43 -9.30
CA LEU A 31 0.45 20.68 -8.72
C LEU A 31 0.53 19.22 -9.17
N LYS A 32 0.19 18.32 -8.24
CA LYS A 32 0.11 16.88 -8.54
C LYS A 32 -1.34 16.47 -8.75
N PRO A 33 -1.62 15.37 -9.46
CA PRO A 33 -2.95 14.78 -9.46
C PRO A 33 -3.43 14.48 -8.03
N ALA A 34 -4.73 14.65 -7.82
CA ALA A 34 -5.43 14.27 -6.59
C ALA A 34 -6.37 13.10 -6.86
N PHE A 35 -6.73 12.36 -5.81
CA PHE A 35 -7.54 11.15 -5.94
C PHE A 35 -8.67 11.17 -4.91
N SER A 36 -9.91 10.97 -5.33
CA SER A 36 -11.06 10.87 -4.45
C SER A 36 -12.21 10.15 -5.16
N GLU A 37 -13.05 9.41 -4.43
CA GLU A 37 -14.25 8.76 -4.98
C GLU A 37 -13.97 7.90 -6.22
N TYR A 38 -12.85 7.15 -6.24
CA TYR A 38 -12.40 6.31 -7.38
C TYR A 38 -12.13 7.11 -8.68
N LYS A 39 -11.91 8.42 -8.56
CA LYS A 39 -11.57 9.32 -9.67
C LYS A 39 -10.18 9.90 -9.48
N VAL A 40 -9.55 10.27 -10.60
CA VAL A 40 -8.36 11.09 -10.64
C VAL A 40 -8.69 12.49 -11.13
N TYR A 41 -8.11 13.46 -10.47
CA TYR A 41 -8.25 14.91 -10.75
C TYR A 41 -6.89 15.41 -11.24
N ILE A 42 -6.75 15.70 -12.53
CA ILE A 42 -5.51 16.12 -13.16
C ILE A 42 -5.53 17.62 -13.41
N PRO A 43 -4.79 18.43 -12.63
CA PRO A 43 -4.71 19.87 -12.86
C PRO A 43 -3.88 20.16 -14.11
N LEU A 44 -4.37 21.03 -14.98
CA LEU A 44 -3.72 21.45 -16.20
C LEU A 44 -3.08 22.83 -16.05
N ARG A 45 -1.97 23.05 -16.76
CA ARG A 45 -1.35 24.38 -16.91
C ARG A 45 -1.93 25.18 -18.06
N GLU A 46 -2.46 24.48 -19.06
CA GLU A 46 -3.03 25.02 -20.27
C GLU A 46 -4.12 24.09 -20.82
N SER A 47 -5.14 24.62 -21.45
CA SER A 47 -6.21 23.84 -22.05
C SER A 47 -5.69 22.98 -23.19
N PRO A 48 -6.02 21.69 -23.28
CA PRO A 48 -5.69 20.84 -24.42
C PRO A 48 -6.42 21.29 -25.69
N GLY A 49 -5.82 21.03 -26.84
CA GLY A 49 -6.48 21.25 -28.12
C GLY A 49 -7.76 20.40 -28.27
N ARG A 50 -8.70 20.85 -29.11
CA ARG A 50 -10.03 20.25 -29.30
C ARG A 50 -9.99 18.74 -29.51
N ASN A 51 -9.08 18.22 -30.35
CA ASN A 51 -8.95 16.78 -30.61
C ASN A 51 -8.60 15.97 -29.35
N VAL A 52 -7.80 16.54 -28.44
CA VAL A 52 -7.44 15.89 -27.16
C VAL A 52 -8.62 15.93 -26.21
N VAL A 53 -9.36 17.05 -26.18
CA VAL A 53 -10.58 17.19 -25.36
C VAL A 53 -11.64 16.18 -25.79
N ASP A 54 -11.87 16.04 -27.10
CA ASP A 54 -12.84 15.08 -27.63
C ASP A 54 -12.42 13.64 -27.29
N PHE A 55 -11.15 13.31 -27.47
CA PHE A 55 -10.59 11.99 -27.11
C PHE A 55 -10.78 11.66 -25.62
N ILE A 56 -10.40 12.57 -24.70
CA ILE A 56 -10.48 12.26 -23.25
C ILE A 56 -11.94 12.14 -22.80
N LYS A 57 -12.85 12.90 -23.38
CA LYS A 57 -14.28 12.80 -23.07
C LYS A 57 -14.89 11.50 -23.57
N GLN A 58 -14.60 11.11 -24.81
CA GLN A 58 -15.19 9.93 -25.44
C GLN A 58 -14.55 8.63 -24.97
N GLU A 59 -13.22 8.58 -24.95
CA GLU A 59 -12.45 7.34 -24.71
C GLU A 59 -12.07 7.13 -23.23
N LEU A 60 -12.04 8.18 -22.42
CA LEU A 60 -11.64 8.09 -21.01
C LEU A 60 -12.77 8.46 -20.04
N ASN A 61 -13.96 8.74 -20.56
CA ASN A 61 -15.11 9.19 -19.77
C ASN A 61 -14.73 10.34 -18.82
N ALA A 62 -14.05 11.35 -19.38
CA ALA A 62 -13.52 12.47 -18.62
C ALA A 62 -14.46 13.67 -18.62
N GLU A 63 -14.52 14.36 -17.50
CA GLU A 63 -15.11 15.67 -17.32
C GLU A 63 -14.02 16.74 -17.24
N ILE A 64 -14.30 17.96 -17.71
CA ILE A 64 -13.39 19.10 -17.57
C ILE A 64 -14.11 20.17 -16.76
N THR A 65 -13.45 20.67 -15.73
CA THR A 65 -13.99 21.70 -14.84
C THR A 65 -12.91 22.65 -14.34
N TRP A 66 -13.27 23.61 -13.48
CA TRP A 66 -12.37 24.57 -12.88
C TRP A 66 -12.39 24.39 -11.36
N MET A 67 -11.20 24.33 -10.75
CA MET A 67 -11.05 24.12 -9.30
C MET A 67 -9.98 25.05 -8.74
N LEU A 68 -10.03 25.32 -7.42
CA LEU A 68 -9.01 26.11 -6.75
C LEU A 68 -7.69 25.37 -6.71
N PRO A 69 -6.53 25.99 -7.04
CA PRO A 69 -5.24 25.32 -7.07
C PRO A 69 -4.76 24.86 -5.68
N ASP A 70 -5.29 25.46 -4.62
CA ASP A 70 -4.87 25.12 -3.25
C ASP A 70 -5.39 23.77 -2.74
N ILE A 71 -6.37 23.18 -3.42
CA ILE A 71 -6.86 21.84 -3.09
C ILE A 71 -5.94 20.71 -3.61
N PHE A 72 -5.04 21.01 -4.55
CA PHE A 72 -4.17 20.00 -5.13
C PHE A 72 -2.89 19.80 -4.32
N PRO A 73 -2.40 18.53 -4.23
CA PRO A 73 -1.10 18.25 -3.65
C PRO A 73 0.00 19.03 -4.39
N LYS A 74 0.94 19.59 -3.64
CA LYS A 74 2.04 20.40 -4.19
C LYS A 74 3.37 19.62 -4.13
N ARG A 75 4.26 19.87 -5.08
CA ARG A 75 5.65 19.42 -5.00
C ARG A 75 6.38 20.28 -3.98
N LYS A 76 6.43 19.87 -2.72
CA LYS A 76 7.15 20.58 -1.66
C LYS A 76 8.28 19.74 -1.09
N GLN A 77 9.28 20.45 -0.56
CA GLN A 77 10.30 19.84 0.28
C GLN A 77 9.67 19.62 1.66
N ILE A 78 9.53 18.35 2.03
CA ILE A 78 8.99 17.96 3.33
C ILE A 78 10.05 18.26 4.39
N ILE A 79 9.74 19.12 5.35
CA ILE A 79 10.56 19.31 6.55
C ILE A 79 10.17 18.29 7.61
N SER A 80 11.13 17.86 8.43
CA SER A 80 10.84 16.90 9.48
C SER A 80 9.81 17.45 10.48
N LEU A 81 8.98 16.59 11.04
CA LEU A 81 7.95 16.96 12.03
C LEU A 81 8.55 17.76 13.21
N LYS A 82 9.73 17.33 13.70
CA LYS A 82 10.44 18.03 14.77
C LYS A 82 10.85 19.47 14.40
N LYS A 83 11.28 19.72 13.15
CA LYS A 83 11.58 21.06 12.66
C LYS A 83 10.32 21.88 12.47
N LEU A 84 9.25 21.25 11.99
CA LEU A 84 7.94 21.88 11.79
C LEU A 84 7.37 22.39 13.12
N GLU A 85 7.38 21.57 14.17
CA GLU A 85 6.94 21.95 15.51
C GLU A 85 7.63 23.21 16.02
N LYS A 86 8.98 23.27 15.88
CA LYS A 86 9.76 24.46 16.25
C LYS A 86 9.40 25.70 15.45
N SER A 87 9.02 25.54 14.17
CA SER A 87 8.74 26.68 13.28
C SER A 87 7.36 27.29 13.45
N VAL A 88 6.37 26.48 13.88
CA VAL A 88 4.94 26.90 13.94
C VAL A 88 4.41 27.02 15.36
N GLY A 89 5.15 26.57 16.37
CA GLY A 89 4.76 26.69 17.78
C GLY A 89 3.51 25.89 18.16
N VAL A 90 3.12 24.92 17.35
CA VAL A 90 2.01 23.98 17.66
C VAL A 90 2.55 22.58 17.93
N PRO A 91 1.93 21.81 18.85
CA PRO A 91 2.33 20.44 19.10
C PRO A 91 2.07 19.59 17.84
N ILE A 92 3.10 18.94 17.33
CA ILE A 92 3.03 18.12 16.11
C ILE A 92 3.13 16.64 16.47
N PRO A 93 2.40 15.73 15.77
CA PRO A 93 2.52 14.29 16.01
C PRO A 93 3.96 13.82 15.80
N LYS A 94 4.43 12.86 16.62
CA LYS A 94 5.79 12.30 16.50
C LYS A 94 6.02 11.53 15.20
N SER A 95 4.95 10.97 14.63
CA SER A 95 5.00 10.22 13.37
C SER A 95 3.76 10.46 12.54
N ALA A 96 3.96 10.49 11.22
CA ALA A 96 2.92 10.50 10.23
C ALA A 96 3.36 9.66 9.03
N THR A 97 2.41 9.06 8.32
CA THR A 97 2.67 8.19 7.18
C THR A 97 2.01 8.77 5.94
N LEU A 98 2.80 8.97 4.88
CA LEU A 98 2.30 9.43 3.59
C LEU A 98 1.85 8.23 2.75
N VAL A 99 0.58 8.22 2.34
CA VAL A 99 0.03 7.21 1.42
C VAL A 99 -0.60 7.95 0.25
N GLY A 100 0.00 7.82 -0.93
CA GLY A 100 -0.46 8.56 -2.11
C GLY A 100 -0.46 10.07 -1.89
N ASP A 101 -1.63 10.67 -1.94
CA ASP A 101 -1.87 12.11 -1.76
C ASP A 101 -2.46 12.47 -0.38
N ILE A 102 -2.50 11.53 0.56
CA ILE A 102 -3.02 11.74 1.93
C ILE A 102 -1.95 11.50 2.99
N LEU A 103 -2.08 12.17 4.13
CA LEU A 103 -1.20 12.01 5.29
C LEU A 103 -1.99 11.37 6.44
N LEU A 104 -1.45 10.30 6.99
CA LEU A 104 -2.03 9.52 8.08
C LEU A 104 -1.29 9.82 9.38
N VAL A 105 -2.02 10.25 10.39
CA VAL A 105 -1.53 10.52 11.76
C VAL A 105 -2.08 9.46 12.69
N ASN A 106 -1.22 8.69 13.35
CA ASN A 106 -1.67 7.62 14.24
C ASN A 106 -2.15 8.14 15.61
N LYS A 107 -1.51 9.19 16.13
CA LYS A 107 -1.85 9.79 17.43
C LYS A 107 -1.39 11.23 17.47
N LEU A 108 -2.21 12.10 18.03
CA LEU A 108 -1.81 13.47 18.37
C LEU A 108 -1.18 13.50 19.77
N PRO A 109 -0.27 14.46 20.04
CA PRO A 109 0.20 14.74 21.39
C PRO A 109 -0.97 15.17 22.30
N GLU A 110 -0.89 14.90 23.59
CA GLU A 110 -1.91 15.35 24.56
C GLU A 110 -2.08 16.88 24.56
N ALA A 111 -0.99 17.62 24.43
CA ALA A 111 -1.00 19.07 24.30
C ALA A 111 -1.66 19.60 23.01
N ALA A 112 -2.06 18.71 22.10
CA ALA A 112 -2.77 19.03 20.86
C ALA A 112 -4.29 19.09 21.04
N GLN A 113 -4.81 18.71 22.19
CA GLN A 113 -6.27 18.67 22.44
C GLN A 113 -6.90 20.04 22.20
N GLY A 114 -7.97 20.09 21.42
CA GLY A 114 -8.65 21.30 21.01
C GLY A 114 -7.97 22.09 19.88
N ARG A 115 -6.80 21.62 19.38
CA ARG A 115 -6.05 22.25 18.28
C ARG A 115 -5.90 21.34 17.06
N GLU A 116 -6.69 20.26 16.97
CA GLU A 116 -6.58 19.21 15.96
C GLU A 116 -6.68 19.79 14.53
N TYR A 117 -7.62 20.71 14.33
CA TYR A 117 -7.83 21.36 13.02
C TYR A 117 -6.67 22.25 12.63
N GLU A 118 -6.10 23.01 13.57
CA GLU A 118 -4.91 23.84 13.33
C GLU A 118 -3.71 22.98 12.91
N ILE A 119 -3.48 21.89 13.65
CA ILE A 119 -2.43 20.92 13.33
C ILE A 119 -2.66 20.31 11.96
N GLY A 120 -3.90 19.91 11.65
CA GLY A 120 -4.28 19.40 10.36
C GLY A 120 -3.93 20.35 9.21
N LYS A 121 -4.23 21.64 9.35
CA LYS A 121 -3.87 22.67 8.35
C LYS A 121 -2.35 22.84 8.18
N VAL A 122 -1.62 22.86 9.29
CA VAL A 122 -0.15 22.97 9.26
C VAL A 122 0.47 21.78 8.55
N LEU A 123 0.01 20.57 8.87
CA LEU A 123 0.47 19.34 8.22
C LEU A 123 0.10 19.32 6.73
N LEU A 124 -1.15 19.66 6.38
CA LEU A 124 -1.63 19.75 4.99
C LEU A 124 -0.70 20.63 4.15
N LYS A 125 -0.42 21.85 4.65
CA LYS A 125 0.42 22.83 3.97
C LYS A 125 1.87 22.38 3.86
N ASN A 126 2.43 21.78 4.92
CA ASN A 126 3.84 21.37 4.95
C ASN A 126 4.10 20.16 4.05
N PHE A 127 3.25 19.14 4.12
CA PHE A 127 3.40 17.93 3.31
C PHE A 127 2.90 18.11 1.88
N GLY A 128 2.10 19.13 1.60
CA GLY A 128 1.53 19.37 0.28
C GLY A 128 0.65 18.21 -0.16
N VAL A 129 -0.16 17.71 0.75
CA VAL A 129 -1.11 16.61 0.52
C VAL A 129 -2.53 17.15 0.32
N ARG A 130 -3.42 16.31 -0.22
CA ARG A 130 -4.85 16.64 -0.41
C ARG A 130 -5.60 16.65 0.91
N ALA A 131 -5.33 15.69 1.79
CA ALA A 131 -6.00 15.58 3.07
C ALA A 131 -5.08 15.00 4.16
N VAL A 132 -5.44 15.29 5.40
CA VAL A 132 -4.79 14.75 6.62
C VAL A 132 -5.84 14.04 7.44
N PHE A 133 -5.57 12.78 7.80
CA PHE A 133 -6.46 11.94 8.59
C PHE A 133 -5.79 11.52 9.89
N LEU A 134 -6.57 11.57 10.98
CA LEU A 134 -6.21 11.07 12.30
C LEU A 134 -6.87 9.71 12.51
N LYS A 135 -6.11 8.74 12.97
CA LYS A 135 -6.63 7.45 13.39
C LYS A 135 -7.43 7.59 14.69
N VAL A 136 -8.70 7.20 14.62
CA VAL A 136 -9.61 7.30 15.79
C VAL A 136 -9.61 6.02 16.60
N GLU A 137 -9.65 4.86 15.93
CA GLU A 137 -9.68 3.54 16.54
C GLU A 137 -8.51 2.69 16.06
N LYS A 138 -8.08 1.75 16.89
CA LYS A 138 -7.09 0.74 16.50
C LYS A 138 -7.68 -0.16 15.42
N PHE A 139 -6.80 -0.78 14.64
CA PHE A 139 -7.21 -1.80 13.70
C PHE A 139 -8.02 -2.89 14.39
N ASN A 140 -9.26 -3.10 13.94
CA ASN A 140 -10.18 -4.07 14.50
C ASN A 140 -10.40 -5.23 13.53
N GLY A 141 -10.51 -6.45 14.11
CA GLY A 141 -10.85 -7.66 13.39
C GLY A 141 -9.79 -8.18 12.42
N ILE A 142 -10.11 -9.28 11.76
CA ILE A 142 -9.25 -10.01 10.81
C ILE A 142 -8.89 -9.14 9.60
N GLN A 143 -9.75 -8.19 9.23
CA GLN A 143 -9.55 -7.33 8.06
C GLN A 143 -8.59 -6.15 8.31
N ARG A 144 -8.16 -5.90 9.56
CA ARG A 144 -7.22 -4.84 9.95
C ARG A 144 -7.64 -3.44 9.47
N VAL A 145 -8.92 -3.13 9.54
CA VAL A 145 -9.47 -1.82 9.15
C VAL A 145 -9.41 -0.84 10.32
N ALA A 146 -9.08 0.42 10.06
CA ALA A 146 -9.07 1.51 11.05
C ALA A 146 -10.12 2.57 10.71
N SER A 147 -10.67 3.21 11.75
CA SER A 147 -11.50 4.40 11.59
C SER A 147 -10.64 5.65 11.52
N TRP A 148 -10.99 6.57 10.63
CA TRP A 148 -10.23 7.78 10.34
C TRP A 148 -11.09 9.03 10.45
N HIS A 149 -10.58 10.04 11.16
CA HIS A 149 -11.17 11.38 11.23
C HIS A 149 -10.35 12.36 10.38
N LYS A 150 -11.01 13.10 9.48
CA LYS A 150 -10.34 14.08 8.64
C LYS A 150 -10.05 15.35 9.42
N LEU A 151 -8.76 15.68 9.60
CA LEU A 151 -8.30 16.89 10.27
C LEU A 151 -8.31 18.12 9.35
N ALA A 152 -7.92 17.93 8.09
CA ALA A 152 -7.86 19.02 7.12
C ALA A 152 -7.88 18.49 5.68
N GLY A 153 -8.18 19.37 4.71
CA GLY A 153 -8.19 19.03 3.30
C GLY A 153 -9.58 18.62 2.80
N TRP A 154 -9.64 17.96 1.64
CA TRP A 154 -10.88 17.60 0.97
C TRP A 154 -10.89 16.14 0.50
N GLY A 155 -12.05 15.70 -0.03
CA GLY A 155 -12.25 14.33 -0.51
C GLY A 155 -12.39 13.31 0.60
N ASP A 156 -12.37 12.05 0.23
CA ASP A 156 -12.53 10.88 1.09
C ASP A 156 -11.19 10.20 1.42
N THR A 157 -11.28 9.00 1.97
CA THR A 157 -10.16 8.14 2.36
C THR A 157 -9.53 7.36 1.21
N PHE A 158 -10.08 7.45 0.00
CA PHE A 158 -9.52 6.86 -1.21
C PHE A 158 -8.26 7.62 -1.67
N THR A 159 -7.24 6.87 -2.08
CA THR A 159 -5.99 7.42 -2.61
C THR A 159 -5.34 6.46 -3.60
N VAL A 160 -4.32 6.94 -4.30
CA VAL A 160 -3.45 6.10 -5.15
C VAL A 160 -2.00 6.30 -4.73
N HIS A 161 -1.39 5.23 -4.26
CA HIS A 161 0.02 5.20 -3.87
C HIS A 161 0.90 4.69 -5.02
N ARG A 162 2.07 5.28 -5.16
CA ARG A 162 3.05 4.83 -6.15
C ARG A 162 4.35 4.42 -5.47
N GLU A 163 4.77 3.17 -5.68
CA GLU A 163 6.05 2.65 -5.20
C GLU A 163 6.63 1.63 -6.20
N ASN A 164 7.95 1.51 -6.29
CA ASN A 164 8.66 0.54 -7.13
C ASN A 164 8.12 0.46 -8.58
N GLY A 165 7.72 1.60 -9.15
CA GLY A 165 7.14 1.67 -10.48
C GLY A 165 5.70 1.15 -10.61
N CYS A 166 5.06 0.72 -9.52
CA CYS A 166 3.68 0.25 -9.48
C CYS A 166 2.73 1.31 -8.90
N TRP A 167 1.45 1.22 -9.30
CA TRP A 167 0.35 2.03 -8.80
C TRP A 167 -0.58 1.17 -7.96
N PHE A 168 -0.94 1.66 -6.78
CA PHE A 168 -1.85 0.98 -5.85
C PHE A 168 -2.96 1.93 -5.45
N SER A 169 -4.16 1.72 -6.01
CA SER A 169 -5.39 2.36 -5.53
C SER A 169 -5.86 1.64 -4.28
N LEU A 170 -6.32 2.40 -3.29
CA LEU A 170 -6.81 1.87 -2.03
C LEU A 170 -7.68 2.89 -1.29
N ASP A 171 -8.52 2.40 -0.41
CA ASP A 171 -9.27 3.20 0.56
C ASP A 171 -8.81 2.79 1.96
N ILE A 172 -8.13 3.71 2.67
CA ILE A 172 -7.57 3.42 4.00
C ILE A 172 -8.61 3.08 5.06
N SER A 173 -9.89 3.40 4.82
CA SER A 173 -11.00 3.02 5.69
C SER A 173 -11.53 1.61 5.43
N LYS A 174 -11.07 0.94 4.36
CA LYS A 174 -11.53 -0.40 3.93
C LYS A 174 -10.43 -1.44 3.91
N VAL A 175 -9.16 -1.00 3.73
CA VAL A 175 -8.02 -1.90 3.60
C VAL A 175 -6.80 -1.41 4.37
N PHE A 176 -5.96 -2.35 4.77
CA PHE A 176 -4.65 -2.05 5.33
C PHE A 176 -3.61 -1.84 4.22
N PHE A 177 -2.76 -0.84 4.39
CA PHE A 177 -1.58 -0.64 3.54
C PHE A 177 -0.45 0.01 4.35
N ASN A 178 0.76 -0.57 4.29
CA ASN A 178 1.96 -0.01 4.93
C ASN A 178 3.01 0.34 3.87
N PRO A 179 3.21 1.61 3.51
CA PRO A 179 4.21 2.02 2.51
C PRO A 179 5.66 1.83 2.98
N ARG A 180 5.91 1.66 4.29
CA ARG A 180 7.26 1.42 4.83
C ARG A 180 7.83 0.07 4.40
N LEU A 181 6.96 -0.87 4.00
CA LEU A 181 7.37 -2.16 3.46
C LEU A 181 7.79 -2.10 1.97
N SER A 182 7.83 -0.92 1.36
CA SER A 182 8.15 -0.77 -0.08
C SER A 182 9.51 -1.38 -0.45
N ASN A 183 10.55 -1.14 0.37
CA ASN A 183 11.87 -1.74 0.14
C ASN A 183 11.86 -3.25 0.32
N GLU A 184 11.16 -3.76 1.33
CA GLU A 184 11.02 -5.20 1.57
C GLU A 184 10.34 -5.90 0.40
N ARG A 185 9.28 -5.31 -0.14
CA ARG A 185 8.61 -5.82 -1.34
C ARG A 185 9.54 -5.91 -2.55
N LEU A 186 10.42 -4.92 -2.71
CA LEU A 186 11.44 -4.94 -3.77
C LEU A 186 12.46 -6.06 -3.55
N VAL A 187 13.00 -6.18 -2.33
CA VAL A 187 13.96 -7.24 -1.97
C VAL A 187 13.40 -8.63 -2.26
N ILE A 188 12.14 -8.90 -1.93
CA ILE A 188 11.51 -10.19 -2.24
C ILE A 188 11.30 -10.35 -3.74
N ALA A 189 10.78 -9.32 -4.42
CA ALA A 189 10.49 -9.40 -5.85
C ALA A 189 11.73 -9.61 -6.72
N GLU A 190 12.90 -9.06 -6.33
CA GLU A 190 14.18 -9.25 -7.01
C GLU A 190 14.78 -10.65 -6.82
N ARG A 191 14.32 -11.42 -5.82
CA ARG A 191 14.74 -12.81 -5.57
C ARG A 191 13.92 -13.85 -6.34
N VAL A 192 12.80 -13.41 -6.96
CA VAL A 192 11.88 -14.32 -7.65
C VAL A 192 12.32 -14.51 -9.09
N GLU A 193 12.46 -15.77 -9.50
CA GLU A 193 12.77 -16.16 -10.86
C GLU A 193 11.49 -16.34 -11.71
N ARG A 194 11.64 -16.32 -13.03
CA ARG A 194 10.50 -16.32 -13.96
C ARG A 194 9.70 -17.62 -13.95
N ASP A 195 10.33 -18.74 -13.68
CA ASP A 195 9.75 -20.07 -13.62
C ASP A 195 9.17 -20.43 -12.24
N GLU A 196 9.26 -19.52 -11.28
CA GLU A 196 8.65 -19.70 -9.97
C GLU A 196 7.12 -19.58 -10.02
N PHE A 197 6.47 -20.35 -9.15
CA PHE A 197 5.09 -20.15 -8.77
C PHE A 197 5.03 -19.59 -7.34
N VAL A 198 4.62 -18.34 -7.21
CA VAL A 198 4.60 -17.60 -5.94
C VAL A 198 3.18 -17.50 -5.41
N VAL A 199 3.01 -17.78 -4.11
CA VAL A 199 1.74 -17.61 -3.40
C VAL A 199 1.90 -16.54 -2.34
N ASP A 200 1.11 -15.45 -2.44
CA ASP A 200 0.99 -14.43 -1.40
C ASP A 200 -0.29 -14.69 -0.59
N MET A 201 -0.12 -15.23 0.62
CA MET A 201 -1.25 -15.71 1.45
C MET A 201 -2.07 -14.60 2.10
N PHE A 202 -1.52 -13.37 2.19
CA PHE A 202 -2.14 -12.22 2.86
C PHE A 202 -1.91 -10.96 2.05
N ALA A 203 -2.41 -10.98 0.81
CA ALA A 203 -1.95 -10.09 -0.24
C ALA A 203 -2.44 -8.64 -0.11
N GLY A 204 -3.50 -8.37 0.67
CA GLY A 204 -4.08 -7.05 0.75
C GLY A 204 -4.49 -6.52 -0.63
N VAL A 205 -4.08 -5.30 -0.95
CA VAL A 205 -4.32 -4.69 -2.28
C VAL A 205 -3.32 -5.16 -3.35
N GLY A 206 -2.53 -6.19 -3.06
CA GLY A 206 -1.62 -6.87 -3.98
C GLY A 206 -0.20 -6.29 -4.11
N PRO A 207 0.38 -5.60 -3.12
CA PRO A 207 1.66 -4.91 -3.35
C PRO A 207 2.84 -5.86 -3.57
N PHE A 208 2.93 -7.03 -2.91
CA PHE A 208 3.92 -8.06 -3.21
C PHE A 208 3.59 -8.73 -4.55
N ALA A 209 2.39 -9.28 -4.68
CA ALA A 209 1.97 -10.08 -5.82
C ALA A 209 2.12 -9.34 -7.17
N ILE A 210 1.69 -8.08 -7.22
CA ILE A 210 1.75 -7.24 -8.43
C ILE A 210 3.20 -6.87 -8.76
N LEU A 211 4.00 -6.49 -7.76
CA LEU A 211 5.40 -6.13 -8.00
C LEU A 211 6.21 -7.34 -8.49
N ILE A 212 6.05 -8.51 -7.85
CA ILE A 212 6.68 -9.76 -8.27
C ILE A 212 6.31 -10.08 -9.73
N LYS A 213 5.01 -10.11 -10.04
CA LYS A 213 4.56 -10.39 -11.42
C LYS A 213 5.16 -9.43 -12.43
N LYS A 214 5.26 -8.16 -12.06
CA LYS A 214 5.77 -7.11 -12.96
C LYS A 214 7.26 -7.21 -13.21
N LEU A 215 8.06 -7.59 -12.22
CA LEU A 215 9.52 -7.65 -12.33
C LEU A 215 10.01 -9.00 -12.89
N SER A 216 9.53 -10.11 -12.33
CA SER A 216 10.01 -11.44 -12.71
C SER A 216 9.24 -12.08 -13.86
N GLY A 217 7.96 -11.74 -14.03
CA GLY A 217 7.06 -12.45 -14.93
C GLY A 217 6.55 -13.80 -14.38
N ALA A 218 6.94 -14.19 -13.18
CA ALA A 218 6.57 -15.43 -12.50
C ALA A 218 5.05 -15.67 -12.48
N GLN A 219 4.62 -16.90 -12.23
CA GLN A 219 3.22 -17.17 -11.91
C GLN A 219 2.94 -16.72 -10.47
N VAL A 220 1.84 -16.02 -10.25
CA VAL A 220 1.51 -15.48 -8.92
C VAL A 220 0.04 -15.76 -8.61
N CYS A 221 -0.20 -16.34 -7.43
CA CYS A 221 -1.50 -16.45 -6.80
C CYS A 221 -1.52 -15.61 -5.52
N ALA A 222 -2.56 -14.79 -5.36
CA ALA A 222 -2.71 -13.86 -4.24
C ALA A 222 -4.03 -14.12 -3.53
N ILE A 223 -3.97 -14.28 -2.21
CA ILE A 223 -5.13 -14.61 -1.38
C ILE A 223 -5.36 -13.47 -0.38
N ASP A 224 -6.60 -13.04 -0.21
CA ASP A 224 -6.99 -12.16 0.89
C ASP A 224 -8.42 -12.43 1.34
N ILE A 225 -8.66 -12.31 2.64
CA ILE A 225 -9.99 -12.52 3.24
C ILE A 225 -10.88 -11.27 3.12
N ASN A 226 -10.27 -10.09 2.94
CA ASN A 226 -10.99 -8.84 2.83
C ASN A 226 -11.45 -8.61 1.40
N LYS A 227 -12.76 -8.72 1.17
CA LYS A 227 -13.38 -8.49 -0.14
C LYS A 227 -12.97 -7.15 -0.79
N HIS A 228 -12.88 -6.08 -0.01
CA HIS A 228 -12.45 -4.78 -0.55
C HIS A 228 -10.98 -4.80 -0.99
N ALA A 229 -10.11 -5.51 -0.26
CA ALA A 229 -8.72 -5.69 -0.67
C ALA A 229 -8.65 -6.44 -2.01
N VAL A 230 -9.44 -7.50 -2.18
CA VAL A 230 -9.55 -8.26 -3.43
C VAL A 230 -10.05 -7.38 -4.59
N GLU A 231 -11.08 -6.55 -4.37
CA GLU A 231 -11.57 -5.60 -5.37
C GLU A 231 -10.48 -4.61 -5.79
N PHE A 232 -9.75 -4.03 -4.84
CA PHE A 232 -8.61 -3.16 -5.13
C PHE A 232 -7.46 -3.91 -5.81
N MET A 233 -7.16 -5.15 -5.41
CA MET A 233 -6.11 -5.95 -6.03
C MET A 233 -6.42 -6.23 -7.51
N LYS A 234 -7.67 -6.54 -7.87
CA LYS A 234 -8.13 -6.68 -9.26
C LYS A 234 -7.94 -5.38 -10.07
N LEU A 235 -8.31 -4.23 -9.48
CA LEU A 235 -8.12 -2.92 -10.09
C LEU A 235 -6.62 -2.59 -10.24
N ASN A 236 -5.82 -2.83 -9.21
CA ASN A 236 -4.38 -2.59 -9.22
C ASN A 236 -3.63 -3.47 -10.23
N SER A 237 -4.06 -4.72 -10.42
CA SER A 237 -3.52 -5.60 -11.46
C SER A 237 -3.73 -5.00 -12.86
N LYS A 238 -4.92 -4.46 -13.14
CA LYS A 238 -5.22 -3.74 -14.39
C LYS A 238 -4.38 -2.47 -14.52
N LEU A 239 -4.29 -1.65 -13.46
CA LEU A 239 -3.49 -0.42 -13.47
C LEU A 239 -2.01 -0.69 -13.76
N ASN A 240 -1.48 -1.81 -13.29
CA ASN A 240 -0.09 -2.20 -13.51
C ASN A 240 0.13 -3.08 -14.75
N LYS A 241 -0.94 -3.40 -15.50
CA LYS A 241 -0.92 -4.25 -16.70
C LYS A 241 -0.31 -5.63 -16.44
N VAL A 242 -0.66 -6.23 -15.30
CA VAL A 242 -0.24 -7.58 -14.93
C VAL A 242 -1.46 -8.48 -14.75
N SER A 243 -1.26 -9.80 -14.96
CA SER A 243 -2.27 -10.83 -14.70
C SER A 243 -1.76 -11.74 -13.60
N ILE A 244 -2.52 -11.84 -12.50
CA ILE A 244 -2.28 -12.72 -11.36
C ILE A 244 -3.57 -13.46 -11.02
N SER A 245 -3.44 -14.66 -10.45
CA SER A 245 -4.58 -15.38 -9.88
C SER A 245 -4.96 -14.74 -8.55
N ILE A 246 -6.26 -14.50 -8.31
CA ILE A 246 -6.74 -13.83 -7.09
C ILE A 246 -7.85 -14.70 -6.48
N LEU A 247 -7.66 -15.08 -5.22
CA LEU A 247 -8.60 -15.87 -4.44
C LEU A 247 -9.10 -15.04 -3.24
N GLU A 248 -10.44 -14.98 -3.08
CA GLU A 248 -11.08 -14.33 -1.94
C GLU A 248 -11.42 -15.37 -0.87
N GLY A 249 -10.95 -15.18 0.37
CA GLY A 249 -11.31 -16.01 1.51
C GLY A 249 -10.18 -16.26 2.49
N ASP A 250 -10.45 -17.12 3.49
CA ASP A 250 -9.46 -17.54 4.50
C ASP A 250 -8.32 -18.30 3.80
N ALA A 251 -7.10 -17.86 4.02
CA ALA A 251 -5.91 -18.44 3.38
C ALA A 251 -5.75 -19.94 3.66
N ARG A 252 -6.17 -20.44 4.84
CA ARG A 252 -6.14 -21.87 5.19
C ARG A 252 -7.02 -22.72 4.29
N LEU A 253 -8.16 -22.18 3.85
CA LEU A 253 -9.10 -22.88 2.98
C LEU A 253 -8.73 -22.67 1.51
N LYS A 254 -8.40 -21.43 1.14
CA LYS A 254 -8.14 -21.06 -0.24
C LYS A 254 -6.80 -21.57 -0.78
N ILE A 255 -5.85 -21.83 0.09
CA ILE A 255 -4.56 -22.36 -0.33
C ILE A 255 -4.70 -23.78 -0.96
N ALA A 256 -5.68 -24.57 -0.55
CA ALA A 256 -5.95 -25.87 -1.14
C ALA A 256 -6.38 -25.78 -2.63
N GLU A 257 -6.95 -24.65 -3.05
CA GLU A 257 -7.31 -24.39 -4.45
C GLU A 257 -6.09 -24.11 -5.34
N VAL A 258 -4.94 -23.77 -4.72
CA VAL A 258 -3.67 -23.49 -5.42
C VAL A 258 -3.03 -24.76 -5.97
N GLY A 259 -3.28 -25.93 -5.35
CA GLY A 259 -2.61 -27.17 -5.65
C GLY A 259 -1.21 -27.27 -5.01
N TYR A 260 -0.52 -28.42 -5.23
CA TYR A 260 0.80 -28.69 -4.66
C TYR A 260 1.91 -28.35 -5.66
N GLU A 261 2.33 -27.09 -5.72
CA GLU A 261 3.41 -26.68 -6.64
C GLU A 261 4.05 -25.31 -6.33
N ALA A 262 3.67 -24.66 -5.23
CA ALA A 262 4.25 -23.37 -4.89
C ALA A 262 5.76 -23.47 -4.66
N SER A 263 6.55 -22.70 -5.40
CA SER A 263 8.00 -22.60 -5.19
C SER A 263 8.36 -21.59 -4.12
N ARG A 264 7.48 -20.60 -3.90
CA ARG A 264 7.68 -19.54 -2.92
C ARG A 264 6.36 -19.11 -2.30
N ILE A 265 6.36 -18.94 -0.98
CA ILE A 265 5.19 -18.52 -0.22
C ILE A 265 5.54 -17.27 0.59
N ILE A 266 4.68 -16.25 0.53
CA ILE A 266 4.80 -15.01 1.29
C ILE A 266 3.68 -14.98 2.32
N MET A 267 4.06 -14.82 3.60
CA MET A 267 3.14 -14.84 4.72
C MET A 267 3.24 -13.53 5.52
N ASN A 268 2.79 -12.40 4.92
CA ASN A 268 2.89 -11.08 5.54
C ASN A 268 1.69 -10.75 6.43
N TYR A 269 1.50 -11.54 7.49
CA TYR A 269 0.51 -11.33 8.55
C TYR A 269 1.17 -11.43 9.93
N PRO A 270 1.99 -10.42 10.35
CA PRO A 270 2.90 -10.54 11.49
C PRO A 270 2.26 -10.95 12.82
N GLU A 271 0.97 -10.66 13.02
CA GLU A 271 0.26 -11.08 14.24
C GLU A 271 0.04 -12.60 14.33
N ARG A 272 -0.14 -13.28 13.18
CA ARG A 272 -0.64 -14.65 13.18
C ARG A 272 0.00 -15.57 12.12
N SER A 273 1.02 -15.13 11.37
CA SER A 273 1.62 -15.93 10.28
C SER A 273 1.99 -17.35 10.72
N ILE A 274 2.47 -17.55 11.95
CA ILE A 274 2.88 -18.87 12.45
C ILE A 274 1.73 -19.88 12.42
N GLU A 275 0.49 -19.44 12.65
CA GLU A 275 -0.71 -20.29 12.64
C GLU A 275 -1.05 -20.87 11.26
N PHE A 276 -0.40 -20.37 10.20
CA PHE A 276 -0.67 -20.73 8.80
C PHE A 276 0.47 -21.49 8.15
N ILE A 277 1.54 -21.81 8.90
CA ILE A 277 2.72 -22.51 8.36
C ILE A 277 2.35 -23.91 7.85
N ASP A 278 1.51 -24.65 8.59
CA ASP A 278 1.02 -25.95 8.16
C ASP A 278 0.34 -25.88 6.77
N SER A 279 -0.51 -24.87 6.59
CA SER A 279 -1.19 -24.63 5.31
C SER A 279 -0.21 -24.24 4.21
N ALA A 280 0.83 -23.46 4.52
CA ALA A 280 1.86 -23.08 3.56
C ALA A 280 2.68 -24.30 3.11
N ILE A 281 3.10 -25.15 4.06
CA ILE A 281 3.88 -26.36 3.77
C ILE A 281 3.09 -27.32 2.91
N SER A 282 1.76 -27.45 3.12
CA SER A 282 0.91 -28.41 2.40
C SER A 282 0.88 -28.19 0.88
N VAL A 283 1.21 -26.99 0.38
CA VAL A 283 1.24 -26.65 -1.05
C VAL A 283 2.63 -26.34 -1.56
N LEU A 284 3.64 -26.31 -0.67
CA LEU A 284 5.01 -26.04 -1.05
C LEU A 284 5.62 -27.25 -1.77
N ARG A 285 6.18 -27.06 -2.97
CA ARG A 285 6.94 -28.11 -3.68
C ARG A 285 8.10 -28.66 -2.84
N SER A 286 8.70 -29.77 -3.27
CA SER A 286 9.79 -30.46 -2.52
C SER A 286 10.94 -29.55 -2.16
N TYR A 287 11.24 -28.53 -2.97
CA TYR A 287 12.26 -27.54 -2.72
C TYR A 287 11.69 -26.15 -2.92
N GLY A 288 11.50 -25.41 -1.84
CA GLY A 288 10.84 -24.10 -1.93
C GLY A 288 11.22 -23.13 -0.82
N PHE A 289 10.69 -21.91 -0.93
CA PHE A 289 10.97 -20.81 -0.01
C PHE A 289 9.69 -20.36 0.71
N ILE A 290 9.81 -20.07 2.01
CA ILE A 290 8.74 -19.42 2.79
C ILE A 290 9.30 -18.17 3.45
N HIS A 291 8.61 -17.04 3.27
CA HIS A 291 8.91 -15.77 3.92
C HIS A 291 7.86 -15.51 4.99
N VAL A 292 8.22 -15.72 6.27
CA VAL A 292 7.30 -15.58 7.41
C VAL A 292 7.56 -14.26 8.10
N TYR A 293 6.57 -13.36 8.09
CA TYR A 293 6.65 -12.10 8.82
C TYR A 293 6.05 -12.27 10.20
N VAL A 294 6.77 -11.85 11.24
CA VAL A 294 6.34 -11.97 12.64
C VAL A 294 6.62 -10.69 13.40
N PHE A 295 5.77 -10.39 14.38
CA PHE A 295 6.13 -9.45 15.44
C PHE A 295 6.93 -10.17 16.49
N SER A 296 8.11 -9.65 16.84
CA SER A 296 8.92 -10.18 17.92
C SER A 296 9.71 -9.08 18.63
N ARG A 297 10.09 -9.37 19.86
CA ARG A 297 11.19 -8.73 20.54
C ARG A 297 12.46 -9.50 20.21
N VAL A 298 13.63 -8.87 20.43
CA VAL A 298 14.91 -9.51 20.16
C VAL A 298 15.08 -10.79 20.98
N ASP A 299 14.67 -10.74 22.26
CA ASP A 299 14.76 -11.84 23.23
C ASP A 299 13.76 -12.99 22.98
N GLU A 300 12.74 -12.78 22.17
CA GLU A 300 11.69 -13.76 21.85
C GLU A 300 11.89 -14.44 20.48
N LEU A 301 12.74 -13.87 19.62
CA LEU A 301 12.88 -14.31 18.22
C LEU A 301 13.35 -15.77 18.11
N GLU A 302 14.33 -16.19 18.92
CA GLU A 302 14.85 -17.54 18.89
C GLU A 302 13.79 -18.59 19.21
N SER A 303 12.95 -18.34 20.21
CA SER A 303 11.81 -19.21 20.55
C SER A 303 10.79 -19.32 19.41
N LEU A 304 10.54 -18.22 18.69
CA LEU A 304 9.66 -18.24 17.51
C LEU A 304 10.27 -19.04 16.36
N VAL A 305 11.58 -18.93 16.15
CA VAL A 305 12.30 -19.73 15.15
C VAL A 305 12.20 -21.21 15.46
N HIS A 306 12.50 -21.64 16.68
CA HIS A 306 12.36 -23.05 17.08
C HIS A 306 10.94 -23.59 16.88
N ARG A 307 9.93 -22.79 17.22
CA ARG A 307 8.55 -23.19 16.97
C ARG A 307 8.25 -23.40 15.47
N ILE A 308 8.83 -22.59 14.60
CA ILE A 308 8.69 -22.74 13.15
C ILE A 308 9.40 -24.01 12.68
N GLU A 309 10.60 -24.28 13.20
CA GLU A 309 11.37 -25.50 12.91
C GLU A 309 10.60 -26.76 13.29
N ASP A 310 10.00 -26.80 14.50
CA ASP A 310 9.16 -27.90 14.97
C ASP A 310 7.97 -28.16 14.04
N ILE A 311 7.29 -27.09 13.58
CA ILE A 311 6.16 -27.22 12.64
C ILE A 311 6.65 -27.80 11.32
N VAL A 312 7.74 -27.30 10.74
CA VAL A 312 8.28 -27.79 9.47
C VAL A 312 8.67 -29.27 9.60
N GLN A 313 9.32 -29.65 10.69
CA GLN A 313 9.73 -31.02 10.97
C GLN A 313 8.53 -31.97 11.16
N SER A 314 7.42 -31.50 11.74
CA SER A 314 6.20 -32.30 11.91
C SER A 314 5.54 -32.72 10.58
N HIS A 315 5.91 -32.07 9.48
CA HIS A 315 5.49 -32.41 8.11
C HIS A 315 6.51 -33.27 7.35
N ASP A 316 7.46 -33.89 8.04
CA ASP A 316 8.58 -34.65 7.45
C ASP A 316 9.41 -33.81 6.46
N ARG A 317 9.46 -32.48 6.68
CA ARG A 317 10.22 -31.54 5.87
C ARG A 317 11.45 -31.03 6.63
N LYS A 318 12.47 -30.62 5.89
CA LYS A 318 13.73 -30.14 6.47
C LYS A 318 14.02 -28.70 6.04
N ILE A 319 14.34 -27.83 7.00
CA ILE A 319 14.90 -26.52 6.70
C ILE A 319 16.39 -26.70 6.40
N ILE A 320 16.80 -26.31 5.19
CA ILE A 320 18.19 -26.39 4.74
C ILE A 320 18.91 -25.04 4.81
N ASN A 321 18.15 -23.94 4.87
CA ASN A 321 18.66 -22.61 5.13
C ASN A 321 17.61 -21.79 5.88
N LEU A 322 18.05 -21.06 6.90
CA LEU A 322 17.22 -20.15 7.69
C LEU A 322 17.97 -18.86 7.92
N SER A 323 17.30 -17.74 7.67
CA SER A 323 17.80 -16.41 8.04
C SER A 323 16.68 -15.53 8.53
N SER A 324 17.01 -14.58 9.40
CA SER A 324 16.06 -13.60 9.88
C SER A 324 16.61 -12.18 9.68
N ARG A 325 15.73 -11.22 9.38
CA ARG A 325 16.09 -9.80 9.27
C ARG A 325 15.02 -8.91 9.83
N VAL A 326 15.43 -7.81 10.43
CA VAL A 326 14.53 -6.74 10.88
C VAL A 326 14.00 -5.97 9.67
N ILE A 327 12.69 -5.81 9.60
CA ILE A 327 12.01 -5.05 8.56
C ILE A 327 11.62 -3.66 9.05
N GLU A 328 11.00 -3.57 10.23
CA GLU A 328 10.52 -2.31 10.80
C GLU A 328 10.47 -2.38 12.32
N GLU A 329 10.86 -1.30 13.02
CA GLU A 329 10.56 -1.11 14.43
C GLU A 329 9.16 -0.51 14.58
N VAL A 330 8.23 -1.24 15.21
CA VAL A 330 6.83 -0.83 15.36
C VAL A 330 6.58 -0.13 16.70
N SER A 331 7.36 -0.44 17.70
CA SER A 331 7.41 0.24 19.00
C SER A 331 8.74 -0.07 19.68
N PRO A 332 9.12 0.62 20.78
CA PRO A 332 10.39 0.36 21.46
C PRO A 332 10.60 -1.13 21.74
N ARG A 333 11.68 -1.68 21.22
CA ARG A 333 12.09 -3.10 21.33
C ARG A 333 11.16 -4.13 20.70
N ARG A 334 10.18 -3.70 19.88
CA ARG A 334 9.29 -4.60 19.15
C ARG A 334 9.40 -4.34 17.65
N TYR A 335 9.70 -5.37 16.90
CA TYR A 335 10.03 -5.31 15.48
C TYR A 335 9.13 -6.21 14.65
N ILE A 336 8.99 -5.90 13.36
CA ILE A 336 8.62 -6.87 12.35
C ILE A 336 9.91 -7.52 11.87
N TYR A 337 9.98 -8.85 12.00
CA TYR A 337 11.00 -9.67 11.38
C TYR A 337 10.43 -10.37 10.16
N CYS A 338 11.27 -10.56 9.14
CA CYS A 338 11.04 -11.58 8.14
C CYS A 338 11.98 -12.75 8.43
N ILE A 339 11.42 -13.94 8.59
CA ILE A 339 12.14 -15.21 8.72
C ILE A 339 12.05 -15.88 7.35
N ASP A 340 13.18 -15.99 6.67
CA ASP A 340 13.31 -16.63 5.36
C ASP A 340 13.69 -18.09 5.57
N LEU A 341 12.87 -19.01 5.10
CA LEU A 341 13.07 -20.45 5.15
C LEU A 341 13.28 -21.00 3.75
N GLN A 342 14.27 -21.87 3.60
CA GLN A 342 14.45 -22.74 2.46
C GLN A 342 14.18 -24.17 2.91
N VAL A 343 13.15 -24.78 2.35
CA VAL A 343 12.58 -26.05 2.82
C VAL A 343 12.74 -27.13 1.74
N LEU A 344 13.18 -28.32 2.16
CA LEU A 344 13.32 -29.52 1.35
C LEU A 344 12.30 -30.57 1.79
#